data_ed3621e4faf7c2a72331d0da9bc9e97e
#
_entry.id   ed3621e4faf7c2a72331d0da9bc9e97e
#
_cell.length_a   1.000
_cell.length_b   1.000
_cell.length_c   1.000
_cell.angle_alpha   90.00
_cell.angle_beta   90.00
_cell.angle_gamma   90.00
#
_symmetry.space_group_name_H-M   'P 1'
#
loop_
_entity.id
_entity.type
_entity.pdbx_description
1 polymer ?
#
loop_
_entity_poly.entity_id
_entity_poly.type
_entity_poly.pdbx_seq_one_letter_code
_entity_poly.pdbx_strand_id
1 'polypeptide(L)'
;MELKQLQSFCAVVKYKSFTKAAEKLYLSQPTVSTHVRLLEEEFQTSLIVRTTKSVEVTPRGQELYECACNIVNLRDNLMRSWSDEDEKMIRIGASTIPSAYILPEILPAFRAIRPATQFHVFQSDSQGIVDGLMCGAFDMGLIGVEVHEEMLELTPFYADQMVLITPVNEHFLRFRDAGGMTLADICREPMLLREKGSGSKKCVSTYFERMGVDENDLTVTARLNDQESIKNLVAGGLGISIISEKAAEDAVKAGRLMTFPLPDAGAHRQLYVACRRGAPVSGQTQQFIHFVKNFYR
;
A
#
# COMPACT_ATOMS: atom_id res chain seq x y z
N MET A 1 -0.62 28.74 -18.33
CA MET A 1 -0.50 27.33 -17.86
C MET A 1 -1.41 26.45 -18.72
N GLU A 2 -0.81 25.54 -19.49
CA GLU A 2 -1.54 24.59 -20.33
C GLU A 2 -1.47 23.18 -19.75
N LEU A 3 -2.50 22.36 -20.00
CA LEU A 3 -2.56 20.99 -19.50
C LEU A 3 -1.38 20.12 -19.95
N LYS A 4 -0.90 20.31 -21.19
CA LYS A 4 0.27 19.59 -21.72
C LYS A 4 1.56 19.95 -20.97
N GLN A 5 1.68 21.18 -20.50
CA GLN A 5 2.81 21.61 -19.68
C GLN A 5 2.77 20.91 -18.30
N LEU A 6 1.59 20.85 -17.66
CA LEU A 6 1.41 20.12 -16.41
C LEU A 6 1.70 18.63 -16.56
N GLN A 7 1.22 17.99 -17.63
CA GLN A 7 1.53 16.58 -17.91
C GLN A 7 3.04 16.33 -18.07
N SER A 8 3.73 17.23 -18.79
CA SER A 8 5.18 17.13 -18.97
C SER A 8 5.93 17.31 -17.65
N PHE A 9 5.54 18.26 -16.85
CA PHE A 9 6.11 18.50 -15.52
C PHE A 9 5.88 17.30 -14.58
N CYS A 10 4.65 16.79 -14.49
CA CYS A 10 4.34 15.60 -13.70
C CYS A 10 5.17 14.38 -14.13
N ALA A 11 5.36 14.18 -15.42
CA ALA A 11 6.19 13.09 -15.93
C ALA A 11 7.67 13.25 -15.55
N VAL A 12 8.21 14.49 -15.63
CA VAL A 12 9.61 14.75 -15.25
C VAL A 12 9.84 14.48 -13.76
N VAL A 13 8.92 14.91 -12.90
CA VAL A 13 8.98 14.65 -11.45
C VAL A 13 8.90 13.15 -11.17
N LYS A 14 7.93 12.46 -11.77
CA LYS A 14 7.70 11.02 -11.58
C LYS A 14 8.89 10.16 -12.00
N TYR A 15 9.47 10.44 -13.17
CA TYR A 15 10.56 9.62 -13.72
C TYR A 15 11.96 10.15 -13.35
N LYS A 16 12.03 11.30 -12.68
CA LYS A 16 13.28 11.99 -12.32
C LYS A 16 14.22 12.15 -13.52
N SER A 17 13.64 12.33 -14.73
CA SER A 17 14.39 12.38 -16.00
C SER A 17 13.56 13.03 -17.11
N PHE A 18 14.11 14.04 -17.75
CA PHE A 18 13.49 14.68 -18.92
C PHE A 18 13.40 13.73 -20.14
N THR A 19 14.42 12.91 -20.34
CA THR A 19 14.45 11.95 -21.45
C THR A 19 13.40 10.87 -21.27
N LYS A 20 13.33 10.23 -20.08
CA LYS A 20 12.30 9.22 -19.79
C LYS A 20 10.90 9.80 -19.82
N ALA A 21 10.72 11.03 -19.36
CA ALA A 21 9.42 11.72 -19.44
C ALA A 21 9.01 11.94 -20.90
N ALA A 22 9.93 12.38 -21.75
CA ALA A 22 9.68 12.58 -23.18
C ALA A 22 9.30 11.27 -23.89
N GLU A 23 10.02 10.18 -23.64
CA GLU A 23 9.71 8.85 -24.17
C GLU A 23 8.30 8.40 -23.76
N LYS A 24 7.94 8.57 -22.50
CA LYS A 24 6.63 8.16 -21.95
C LYS A 24 5.47 8.99 -22.48
N LEU A 25 5.72 10.25 -22.85
CA LEU A 25 4.71 11.17 -23.40
C LEU A 25 4.71 11.17 -24.93
N TYR A 26 5.59 10.40 -25.59
CA TYR A 26 5.78 10.42 -27.04
C TYR A 26 6.11 11.81 -27.56
N LEU A 27 6.93 12.57 -26.81
CA LEU A 27 7.40 13.91 -27.14
C LEU A 27 8.92 13.93 -27.31
N SER A 28 9.43 15.02 -27.89
CA SER A 28 10.86 15.27 -27.88
C SER A 28 11.31 15.83 -26.52
N GLN A 29 12.54 15.50 -26.09
CA GLN A 29 13.08 16.04 -24.83
C GLN A 29 13.14 17.59 -24.83
N PRO A 30 13.48 18.30 -25.94
CA PRO A 30 13.40 19.76 -26.00
C PRO A 30 11.99 20.27 -25.73
N THR A 31 10.93 19.60 -26.24
CA THR A 31 9.54 19.96 -26.01
C THR A 31 9.19 19.89 -24.52
N VAL A 32 9.54 18.76 -23.85
CA VAL A 32 9.32 18.61 -22.40
C VAL A 32 10.09 19.67 -21.60
N SER A 33 11.34 19.95 -22.01
CA SER A 33 12.14 21.01 -21.38
C SER A 33 11.51 22.41 -21.54
N THR A 34 10.95 22.71 -22.71
CA THR A 34 10.24 23.96 -22.97
C THR A 34 8.97 24.05 -22.12
N HIS A 35 8.17 22.97 -22.00
CA HIS A 35 6.98 22.95 -21.18
C HIS A 35 7.27 23.28 -19.71
N VAL A 36 8.32 22.67 -19.14
CA VAL A 36 8.72 22.96 -17.75
C VAL A 36 9.22 24.41 -17.62
N ARG A 37 10.05 24.89 -18.55
CA ARG A 37 10.53 26.28 -18.55
C ARG A 37 9.37 27.29 -18.58
N LEU A 38 8.37 27.07 -19.43
CA LEU A 38 7.19 27.96 -19.51
C LEU A 38 6.40 28.00 -18.20
N LEU A 39 6.30 26.89 -17.46
CA LEU A 39 5.71 26.89 -16.12
C LEU A 39 6.57 27.68 -15.12
N GLU A 40 7.89 27.49 -15.14
CA GLU A 40 8.82 28.24 -14.28
C GLU A 40 8.77 29.75 -14.56
N GLU A 41 8.63 30.16 -15.83
CA GLU A 41 8.44 31.54 -16.23
C GLU A 41 7.10 32.12 -15.77
N GLU A 42 6.00 31.35 -15.91
CA GLU A 42 4.66 31.78 -15.49
C GLU A 42 4.57 31.95 -13.97
N PHE A 43 5.13 31.01 -13.21
CA PHE A 43 5.16 31.06 -11.74
C PHE A 43 6.32 31.88 -11.17
N GLN A 44 7.21 32.40 -12.01
CA GLN A 44 8.42 33.17 -11.65
C GLN A 44 9.24 32.47 -10.55
N THR A 45 9.35 31.14 -10.62
CA THR A 45 10.08 30.33 -9.66
C THR A 45 10.65 29.07 -10.32
N SER A 46 11.77 28.58 -9.82
CA SER A 46 12.29 27.30 -10.26
C SER A 46 11.51 26.17 -9.63
N LEU A 47 11.00 25.26 -10.45
CA LEU A 47 10.24 24.09 -10.03
C LEU A 47 11.14 22.84 -9.94
N ILE A 48 12.22 22.85 -10.73
CA ILE A 48 13.16 21.72 -10.86
C ILE A 48 14.59 22.26 -10.79
N VAL A 49 15.40 21.64 -9.96
CA VAL A 49 16.85 21.84 -9.94
C VAL A 49 17.50 20.73 -10.76
N ARG A 50 18.22 21.12 -11.81
CA ARG A 50 19.00 20.21 -12.65
C ARG A 50 20.42 20.12 -12.10
N THR A 51 20.82 18.93 -11.69
CA THR A 51 22.22 18.62 -11.41
C THR A 51 22.77 17.73 -12.53
N THR A 52 24.09 17.60 -12.62
CA THR A 52 24.74 16.73 -13.61
C THR A 52 24.38 15.25 -13.47
N LYS A 53 23.80 14.85 -12.34
CA LYS A 53 23.48 13.44 -12.01
C LYS A 53 22.01 13.18 -11.70
N SER A 54 21.20 14.20 -11.42
CA SER A 54 19.82 14.02 -10.98
C SER A 54 18.93 15.21 -11.33
N VAL A 55 17.62 14.92 -11.33
CA VAL A 55 16.55 15.91 -11.38
C VAL A 55 15.92 15.95 -9.98
N GLU A 56 16.01 17.10 -9.32
CA GLU A 56 15.44 17.32 -7.99
C GLU A 56 14.30 18.32 -8.08
N VAL A 57 13.27 18.12 -7.29
CA VAL A 57 12.08 18.97 -7.26
C VAL A 57 12.24 19.99 -6.13
N THR A 58 11.99 21.26 -6.41
CA THR A 58 12.00 22.30 -5.37
C THR A 58 10.78 22.18 -4.48
N PRO A 59 10.73 22.82 -3.27
CA PRO A 59 9.52 22.86 -2.46
C PRO A 59 8.30 23.43 -3.22
N ARG A 60 8.49 24.48 -4.02
CA ARG A 60 7.44 25.04 -4.89
C ARG A 60 7.08 24.09 -6.03
N GLY A 61 8.07 23.34 -6.55
CA GLY A 61 7.81 22.30 -7.53
C GLY A 61 6.98 21.16 -6.94
N GLN A 62 7.19 20.80 -5.68
CA GLN A 62 6.39 19.79 -4.99
C GLN A 62 4.93 20.24 -4.81
N GLU A 63 4.70 21.48 -4.37
CA GLU A 63 3.35 22.05 -4.27
C GLU A 63 2.63 22.04 -5.64
N LEU A 64 3.33 22.48 -6.70
CA LEU A 64 2.76 22.45 -8.05
C LEU A 64 2.52 21.02 -8.52
N TYR A 65 3.40 20.06 -8.22
CA TYR A 65 3.25 18.66 -8.62
C TYR A 65 1.95 18.06 -8.10
N GLU A 66 1.64 18.27 -6.84
CA GLU A 66 0.42 17.80 -6.20
C GLU A 66 -0.82 18.41 -6.87
N CYS A 67 -0.82 19.72 -7.08
CA CYS A 67 -1.90 20.41 -7.79
C CYS A 67 -2.02 19.95 -9.25
N ALA A 68 -0.90 19.83 -9.96
CA ALA A 68 -0.85 19.44 -11.37
C ALA A 68 -1.37 18.02 -11.58
N CYS A 69 -0.96 17.09 -10.72
CA CYS A 69 -1.49 15.72 -10.72
C CYS A 69 -3.01 15.71 -10.56
N ASN A 70 -3.54 16.51 -9.64
CA ASN A 70 -5.00 16.63 -9.43
C ASN A 70 -5.73 17.15 -10.67
N ILE A 71 -5.21 18.20 -11.32
CA ILE A 71 -5.81 18.78 -12.52
C ILE A 71 -5.80 17.79 -13.69
N VAL A 72 -4.64 17.15 -13.94
CA VAL A 72 -4.49 16.16 -15.02
C VAL A 72 -5.43 14.98 -14.80
N ASN A 73 -5.47 14.44 -13.59
CA ASN A 73 -6.32 13.29 -13.28
C ASN A 73 -7.81 13.64 -13.26
N LEU A 74 -8.19 14.84 -12.81
CA LEU A 74 -9.58 15.28 -12.86
C LEU A 74 -10.08 15.34 -14.33
N ARG A 75 -9.26 15.89 -15.23
CA ARG A 75 -9.56 15.87 -16.67
C ARG A 75 -9.64 14.45 -17.22
N ASP A 76 -8.67 13.61 -16.88
CA ASP A 76 -8.63 12.24 -17.38
C ASP A 76 -9.80 11.41 -16.83
N ASN A 77 -10.21 11.63 -15.60
CA ASN A 77 -11.40 11.02 -15.01
C ASN A 77 -12.69 11.49 -15.73
N LEU A 78 -12.80 12.79 -16.02
CA LEU A 78 -13.94 13.32 -16.76
C LEU A 78 -14.01 12.72 -18.17
N MET A 79 -12.90 12.69 -18.90
CA MET A 79 -12.86 12.11 -20.25
C MET A 79 -13.21 10.62 -20.23
N ARG A 80 -12.78 9.89 -19.21
CA ARG A 80 -13.09 8.47 -19.02
C ARG A 80 -14.55 8.22 -18.64
N SER A 81 -15.12 9.04 -17.75
CA SER A 81 -16.53 8.88 -17.33
C SER A 81 -17.53 9.05 -18.48
N TRP A 82 -17.08 9.56 -19.62
CA TRP A 82 -17.86 9.68 -20.84
C TRP A 82 -17.65 8.51 -21.82
N SER A 83 -16.78 7.55 -21.48
CA SER A 83 -16.59 6.33 -22.28
C SER A 83 -17.30 5.15 -21.63
N ASP A 84 -18.10 4.43 -22.39
CA ASP A 84 -18.85 3.23 -21.93
C ASP A 84 -17.93 2.11 -21.37
N GLU A 85 -16.66 2.09 -21.79
CA GLU A 85 -15.68 1.11 -21.33
C GLU A 85 -15.19 1.39 -19.89
N ASP A 86 -15.10 2.65 -19.51
CA ASP A 86 -14.55 3.04 -18.20
C ASP A 86 -15.61 2.94 -17.07
N GLU A 87 -16.91 2.94 -17.40
CA GLU A 87 -17.97 2.65 -16.40
C GLU A 87 -17.83 1.29 -15.75
N LYS A 88 -17.15 0.34 -16.42
CA LYS A 88 -16.94 -1.03 -15.95
C LYS A 88 -15.63 -1.22 -15.19
N MET A 89 -14.72 -0.26 -15.24
CA MET A 89 -13.39 -0.34 -14.64
C MET A 89 -13.38 0.28 -13.23
N ILE A 90 -12.84 -0.46 -12.26
CA ILE A 90 -12.57 0.01 -10.90
C ILE A 90 -11.07 0.00 -10.64
N ARG A 91 -10.48 1.17 -10.33
CA ARG A 91 -9.06 1.28 -10.00
C ARG A 91 -8.88 1.25 -8.49
N ILE A 92 -8.19 0.23 -8.03
CA ILE A 92 -7.99 -0.05 -6.61
C ILE A 92 -6.51 0.10 -6.29
N GLY A 93 -6.18 1.02 -5.38
CA GLY A 93 -4.89 0.99 -4.71
C GLY A 93 -4.97 0.09 -3.48
N ALA A 94 -4.07 -0.86 -3.32
CA ALA A 94 -4.12 -1.77 -2.18
C ALA A 94 -2.75 -1.97 -1.54
N SER A 95 -2.67 -1.86 -0.20
CA SER A 95 -1.46 -2.23 0.52
C SER A 95 -1.29 -3.74 0.59
N THR A 96 -0.12 -4.22 1.03
CA THR A 96 0.30 -5.62 0.89
C THR A 96 -0.76 -6.64 1.33
N ILE A 97 -1.31 -6.51 2.55
CA ILE A 97 -2.28 -7.49 3.06
C ILE A 97 -3.61 -7.43 2.31
N PRO A 98 -4.24 -6.27 2.13
CA PRO A 98 -5.44 -6.18 1.30
C PRO A 98 -5.24 -6.72 -0.12
N SER A 99 -4.12 -6.40 -0.77
CA SER A 99 -3.86 -6.84 -2.14
C SER A 99 -3.72 -8.36 -2.27
N ALA A 100 -2.90 -8.97 -1.39
CA ALA A 100 -2.53 -10.38 -1.51
C ALA A 100 -3.55 -11.35 -0.91
N TYR A 101 -4.30 -10.93 0.14
CA TYR A 101 -5.08 -11.89 0.93
C TYR A 101 -6.56 -11.51 1.11
N ILE A 102 -6.94 -10.26 0.86
CA ILE A 102 -8.33 -9.79 0.98
C ILE A 102 -9.00 -9.69 -0.39
N LEU A 103 -8.37 -9.00 -1.34
CA LEU A 103 -8.93 -8.84 -2.69
C LEU A 103 -9.18 -10.17 -3.43
N PRO A 104 -8.36 -11.23 -3.28
CA PRO A 104 -8.64 -12.53 -3.89
C PRO A 104 -9.97 -13.16 -3.47
N GLU A 105 -10.53 -12.81 -2.32
CA GLU A 105 -11.86 -13.25 -1.88
C GLU A 105 -12.95 -12.30 -2.37
N ILE A 106 -12.71 -11.00 -2.30
CA ILE A 106 -13.71 -9.96 -2.59
C ILE A 106 -13.97 -9.84 -4.10
N LEU A 107 -12.92 -9.83 -4.93
CA LEU A 107 -13.06 -9.58 -6.37
C LEU A 107 -13.89 -10.65 -7.09
N PRO A 108 -13.65 -11.97 -6.88
CA PRO A 108 -14.49 -13.02 -7.46
C PRO A 108 -15.93 -12.93 -6.99
N ALA A 109 -16.17 -12.66 -5.69
CA ALA A 109 -17.50 -12.56 -5.11
C ALA A 109 -18.27 -11.37 -5.71
N PHE A 110 -17.64 -10.20 -5.88
CA PHE A 110 -18.28 -9.07 -6.53
C PHE A 110 -18.54 -9.33 -8.02
N ARG A 111 -17.59 -9.97 -8.73
CA ARG A 111 -17.75 -10.29 -10.14
C ARG A 111 -18.88 -11.29 -10.40
N ALA A 112 -19.18 -12.17 -9.45
CA ALA A 112 -20.35 -13.06 -9.54
C ALA A 112 -21.68 -12.27 -9.59
N ILE A 113 -21.72 -11.11 -8.91
CA ILE A 113 -22.90 -10.22 -8.89
C ILE A 113 -22.89 -9.26 -10.09
N ARG A 114 -21.70 -8.83 -10.52
CA ARG A 114 -21.46 -7.87 -11.60
C ARG A 114 -20.44 -8.41 -12.61
N PRO A 115 -20.83 -9.33 -13.52
CA PRO A 115 -19.87 -10.04 -14.40
C PRO A 115 -19.07 -9.15 -15.35
N ALA A 116 -19.60 -7.98 -15.71
CA ALA A 116 -18.95 -7.04 -16.61
C ALA A 116 -17.87 -6.18 -15.92
N THR A 117 -17.73 -6.26 -14.59
CA THR A 117 -16.75 -5.45 -13.85
C THR A 117 -15.32 -5.88 -14.19
N GLN A 118 -14.49 -4.88 -14.45
CA GLN A 118 -13.04 -5.01 -14.61
C GLN A 118 -12.35 -4.32 -13.44
N PHE A 119 -11.25 -4.90 -12.98
CA PHE A 119 -10.49 -4.36 -11.86
C PHE A 119 -9.07 -4.07 -12.31
N HIS A 120 -8.57 -2.92 -11.92
CA HIS A 120 -7.18 -2.55 -12.06
C HIS A 120 -6.60 -2.35 -10.66
N VAL A 121 -5.81 -3.31 -10.19
CA VAL A 121 -5.28 -3.32 -8.83
C VAL A 121 -3.81 -2.91 -8.86
N PHE A 122 -3.47 -1.90 -8.07
CA PHE A 122 -2.10 -1.43 -7.86
C PHE A 122 -1.69 -1.68 -6.42
N GLN A 123 -0.61 -2.42 -6.25
CA GLN A 123 -0.03 -2.64 -4.93
C GLN A 123 1.06 -1.60 -4.64
N SER A 124 0.99 -0.99 -3.46
CA SER A 124 2.03 -0.11 -2.92
C SER A 124 2.05 -0.21 -1.39
N ASP A 125 2.89 0.57 -0.73
CA ASP A 125 2.72 0.83 0.70
C ASP A 125 1.54 1.76 0.96
N SER A 126 1.16 1.93 2.23
CA SER A 126 -0.03 2.73 2.57
C SER A 126 0.12 4.20 2.17
N GLN A 127 1.33 4.77 2.22
CA GLN A 127 1.57 6.14 1.79
C GLN A 127 1.42 6.29 0.27
N GLY A 128 2.00 5.40 -0.52
CA GLY A 128 1.84 5.42 -1.97
C GLY A 128 0.37 5.24 -2.41
N ILE A 129 -0.46 4.52 -1.63
CA ILE A 129 -1.90 4.45 -1.88
C ILE A 129 -2.58 5.78 -1.57
N VAL A 130 -2.22 6.43 -0.46
CA VAL A 130 -2.73 7.78 -0.12
C VAL A 130 -2.37 8.77 -1.23
N ASP A 131 -1.11 8.83 -1.63
CA ASP A 131 -0.64 9.72 -2.70
C ASP A 131 -1.39 9.46 -4.01
N GLY A 132 -1.62 8.20 -4.35
CA GLY A 132 -2.37 7.80 -5.53
C GLY A 132 -3.85 8.20 -5.47
N LEU A 133 -4.50 8.13 -4.29
CA LEU A 133 -5.86 8.64 -4.09
C LEU A 133 -5.90 10.16 -4.22
N MET A 134 -4.95 10.86 -3.60
CA MET A 134 -4.87 12.32 -3.64
C MET A 134 -4.66 12.83 -5.06
N CYS A 135 -3.84 12.17 -5.85
CA CYS A 135 -3.66 12.52 -7.25
C CYS A 135 -4.68 11.88 -8.21
N GLY A 136 -5.68 11.14 -7.71
CA GLY A 136 -6.76 10.55 -8.52
C GLY A 136 -6.32 9.39 -9.42
N ALA A 137 -5.21 8.73 -9.12
CA ALA A 137 -4.77 7.52 -9.83
C ALA A 137 -5.64 6.30 -9.50
N PHE A 138 -6.27 6.30 -8.33
CA PHE A 138 -7.16 5.27 -7.83
C PHE A 138 -8.55 5.82 -7.52
N ASP A 139 -9.56 5.01 -7.72
CA ASP A 139 -10.95 5.33 -7.37
C ASP A 139 -11.22 5.07 -5.88
N MET A 140 -10.50 4.10 -5.33
CA MET A 140 -10.52 3.75 -3.91
C MET A 140 -9.20 3.12 -3.48
N GLY A 141 -8.95 3.11 -2.17
CA GLY A 141 -7.79 2.49 -1.55
C GLY A 141 -8.17 1.47 -0.48
N LEU A 142 -7.33 0.46 -0.30
CA LEU A 142 -7.38 -0.47 0.83
C LEU A 142 -6.05 -0.42 1.57
N ILE A 143 -6.06 0.12 2.80
CA ILE A 143 -4.83 0.37 3.57
C ILE A 143 -4.88 -0.29 4.94
N GLY A 144 -3.69 -0.63 5.47
CA GLY A 144 -3.54 -1.30 6.76
C GLY A 144 -3.05 -0.41 7.89
N VAL A 145 -3.15 0.91 7.73
CA VAL A 145 -2.83 1.91 8.76
C VAL A 145 -3.85 3.02 8.72
N GLU A 146 -4.14 3.59 9.87
CA GLU A 146 -4.88 4.83 9.94
C GLU A 146 -3.97 6.00 9.54
N VAL A 147 -4.45 6.83 8.62
CA VAL A 147 -3.77 8.05 8.16
C VAL A 147 -4.64 9.26 8.47
N HIS A 148 -4.01 10.33 8.93
CA HIS A 148 -4.69 11.59 9.23
C HIS A 148 -4.54 12.53 8.02
N GLU A 149 -5.41 12.37 7.04
CA GLU A 149 -5.48 13.20 5.84
C GLU A 149 -6.91 13.74 5.70
N GLU A 150 -7.08 15.05 5.84
CA GLU A 150 -8.40 15.71 5.87
C GLU A 150 -9.24 15.42 4.61
N MET A 151 -8.57 15.27 3.48
CA MET A 151 -9.20 15.00 2.18
C MET A 151 -9.60 13.53 1.98
N LEU A 152 -9.26 12.64 2.92
CA LEU A 152 -9.65 11.23 2.86
C LEU A 152 -10.78 10.92 3.85
N GLU A 153 -11.64 10.02 3.43
CA GLU A 153 -12.58 9.30 4.28
C GLU A 153 -12.07 7.89 4.48
N LEU A 154 -11.81 7.52 5.73
CA LEU A 154 -11.41 6.17 6.12
C LEU A 154 -12.58 5.45 6.77
N THR A 155 -12.90 4.27 6.27
CA THR A 155 -13.93 3.41 6.87
C THR A 155 -13.30 2.06 7.20
N PRO A 156 -13.28 1.62 8.48
CA PRO A 156 -12.80 0.30 8.84
C PRO A 156 -13.71 -0.78 8.24
N PHE A 157 -13.13 -1.84 7.69
CA PHE A 157 -13.90 -2.94 7.08
C PHE A 157 -13.45 -4.34 7.50
N TYR A 158 -12.24 -4.48 8.03
CA TYR A 158 -11.69 -5.77 8.45
C TYR A 158 -10.79 -5.58 9.68
N ALA A 159 -11.03 -6.38 10.72
CA ALA A 159 -10.16 -6.46 11.90
C ALA A 159 -9.10 -7.55 11.65
N ASP A 160 -7.85 -7.13 11.47
CA ASP A 160 -6.72 -8.02 11.19
C ASP A 160 -5.98 -8.33 12.48
N GLN A 161 -5.91 -9.61 12.82
CA GLN A 161 -5.15 -10.10 13.97
C GLN A 161 -3.73 -10.46 13.55
N MET A 162 -2.76 -10.11 14.38
CA MET A 162 -1.38 -10.53 14.19
C MET A 162 -1.12 -11.80 15.00
N VAL A 163 -0.42 -12.74 14.39
CA VAL A 163 -0.03 -14.01 14.99
C VAL A 163 1.47 -14.22 14.85
N LEU A 164 2.05 -14.94 15.80
CA LEU A 164 3.39 -15.46 15.67
C LEU A 164 3.38 -16.66 14.72
N ILE A 165 4.29 -16.68 13.76
CA ILE A 165 4.53 -17.83 12.87
C ILE A 165 5.88 -18.46 13.18
N THR A 166 5.91 -19.79 13.16
CA THR A 166 7.10 -20.60 13.42
C THR A 166 7.22 -21.72 12.39
N PRO A 167 8.42 -22.29 12.18
CA PRO A 167 8.54 -23.53 11.43
C PRO A 167 7.85 -24.70 12.16
N VAL A 168 7.54 -25.76 11.42
CA VAL A 168 6.99 -27.00 11.97
C VAL A 168 8.15 -27.93 12.32
N ASN A 169 8.60 -27.90 13.57
CA ASN A 169 9.67 -28.76 14.09
C ASN A 169 9.45 -29.16 15.57
N GLU A 170 10.24 -30.07 16.09
CA GLU A 170 10.09 -30.57 17.47
C GLU A 170 10.20 -29.45 18.52
N HIS A 171 11.05 -28.45 18.29
CA HIS A 171 11.22 -27.33 19.22
C HIS A 171 9.90 -26.58 19.43
N PHE A 172 9.23 -26.15 18.34
CA PHE A 172 7.98 -25.40 18.43
C PHE A 172 6.76 -26.29 18.71
N LEU A 173 6.80 -27.59 18.36
CA LEU A 173 5.75 -28.53 18.76
C LEU A 173 5.66 -28.66 20.29
N ARG A 174 6.80 -28.64 21.03
CA ARG A 174 6.80 -28.62 22.49
C ARG A 174 6.08 -27.42 23.09
N PHE A 175 6.27 -26.24 22.52
CA PHE A 175 5.51 -25.03 22.93
C PHE A 175 4.02 -25.18 22.68
N ARG A 176 3.63 -25.73 21.53
CA ARG A 176 2.22 -26.01 21.25
C ARG A 176 1.62 -26.96 22.29
N ASP A 177 2.30 -28.03 22.61
CA ASP A 177 1.82 -29.02 23.56
C ASP A 177 1.85 -28.51 25.01
N ALA A 178 2.67 -27.48 25.30
CA ALA A 178 2.72 -26.77 26.59
C ALA A 178 1.68 -25.63 26.71
N GLY A 179 0.86 -25.38 25.66
CA GLY A 179 -0.20 -24.39 25.68
C GLY A 179 0.18 -23.02 25.12
N GLY A 180 1.36 -22.85 24.50
CA GLY A 180 1.77 -21.64 23.80
C GLY A 180 3.18 -21.16 24.15
N MET A 181 3.53 -19.99 23.63
CA MET A 181 4.81 -19.32 23.89
C MET A 181 4.57 -18.08 24.76
N THR A 182 5.41 -17.88 25.75
CA THR A 182 5.45 -16.62 26.53
C THR A 182 6.19 -15.54 25.75
N LEU A 183 6.03 -14.27 26.15
CA LEU A 183 6.79 -13.16 25.57
C LEU A 183 8.32 -13.39 25.68
N ALA A 184 8.77 -13.91 26.84
CA ALA A 184 10.18 -14.22 27.06
C ALA A 184 10.71 -15.31 26.13
N ASP A 185 9.87 -16.29 25.76
CA ASP A 185 10.23 -17.31 24.78
C ASP A 185 10.35 -16.71 23.38
N ILE A 186 9.39 -15.86 22.99
CA ILE A 186 9.40 -15.15 21.71
C ILE A 186 10.66 -14.29 21.56
N CYS A 187 11.03 -13.52 22.60
CA CYS A 187 12.20 -12.64 22.55
C CYS A 187 13.56 -13.38 22.46
N ARG A 188 13.60 -14.66 22.84
CA ARG A 188 14.82 -15.49 22.73
C ARG A 188 15.04 -16.08 21.34
N GLU A 189 13.99 -16.16 20.53
CA GLU A 189 14.08 -16.75 19.20
C GLU A 189 14.63 -15.77 18.16
N PRO A 190 15.40 -16.25 17.17
CA PRO A 190 15.79 -15.44 16.02
C PRO A 190 14.55 -14.94 15.28
N MET A 191 14.47 -13.64 14.97
CA MET A 191 13.28 -13.01 14.43
C MET A 191 13.50 -12.41 13.04
N LEU A 192 12.54 -12.61 12.15
CA LEU A 192 12.45 -11.93 10.87
C LEU A 192 11.41 -10.82 10.97
N LEU A 193 11.77 -9.62 10.52
CA LEU A 193 10.88 -8.46 10.60
C LEU A 193 10.61 -7.87 9.22
N ARG A 194 9.51 -7.13 9.11
CA ARG A 194 9.23 -6.28 7.95
C ARG A 194 10.13 -5.03 7.98
N GLU A 195 10.34 -4.47 6.80
CA GLU A 195 11.06 -3.20 6.61
C GLU A 195 10.37 -2.03 7.34
N LYS A 196 11.13 -0.95 7.57
CA LYS A 196 10.59 0.31 8.08
C LYS A 196 9.55 0.88 7.08
N GLY A 197 8.45 1.44 7.61
CA GLY A 197 7.38 2.03 6.80
C GLY A 197 6.21 1.08 6.50
N SER A 198 6.35 -0.24 6.70
CA SER A 198 5.20 -1.14 6.53
C SER A 198 4.21 -1.04 7.69
N GLY A 199 2.91 -1.10 7.37
CA GLY A 199 1.84 -1.10 8.39
C GLY A 199 1.92 -2.29 9.35
N SER A 200 2.36 -3.47 8.87
CA SER A 200 2.60 -4.63 9.72
C SER A 200 3.72 -4.37 10.72
N LYS A 201 4.84 -3.76 10.26
CA LYS A 201 5.94 -3.39 11.14
C LYS A 201 5.50 -2.41 12.23
N LYS A 202 4.72 -1.39 11.89
CA LYS A 202 4.19 -0.42 12.85
C LYS A 202 3.36 -1.13 13.92
N CYS A 203 2.46 -2.05 13.54
CA CYS A 203 1.64 -2.81 14.47
C CYS A 203 2.48 -3.68 15.42
N VAL A 204 3.48 -4.40 14.89
CA VAL A 204 4.41 -5.22 15.69
C VAL A 204 5.26 -4.38 16.63
N SER A 205 5.77 -3.22 16.17
CA SER A 205 6.55 -2.32 17.03
C SER A 205 5.71 -1.78 18.19
N THR A 206 4.48 -1.31 17.92
CA THR A 206 3.56 -0.86 18.97
C THR A 206 3.22 -1.97 19.97
N TYR A 207 3.10 -3.23 19.51
CA TYR A 207 2.92 -4.36 20.41
C TYR A 207 4.12 -4.55 21.33
N PHE A 208 5.36 -4.59 20.82
CA PHE A 208 6.55 -4.74 21.63
C PHE A 208 6.76 -3.56 22.60
N GLU A 209 6.56 -2.32 22.15
CA GLU A 209 6.61 -1.13 22.99
C GLU A 209 5.63 -1.22 24.18
N ARG A 210 4.37 -1.62 23.92
CA ARG A 210 3.36 -1.84 24.96
C ARG A 210 3.76 -2.93 25.96
N MET A 211 4.48 -3.95 25.48
CA MET A 211 4.97 -5.05 26.31
C MET A 211 6.30 -4.72 27.00
N GLY A 212 6.84 -3.50 26.86
CA GLY A 212 8.11 -3.07 27.46
C GLY A 212 9.34 -3.72 26.84
N VAL A 213 9.25 -4.22 25.60
CA VAL A 213 10.36 -4.84 24.87
C VAL A 213 10.94 -3.82 23.89
N ASP A 214 12.25 -3.55 24.00
CA ASP A 214 12.99 -2.79 23.00
C ASP A 214 13.34 -3.72 21.81
N GLU A 215 13.09 -3.25 20.59
CA GLU A 215 13.46 -4.02 19.40
C GLU A 215 14.95 -4.29 19.28
N ASN A 216 15.79 -3.46 19.90
CA ASN A 216 17.23 -3.67 19.94
C ASN A 216 17.64 -4.87 20.80
N ASP A 217 16.77 -5.32 21.70
CA ASP A 217 16.99 -6.51 22.54
C ASP A 217 16.61 -7.80 21.80
N LEU A 218 15.97 -7.70 20.64
CA LEU A 218 15.58 -8.85 19.82
C LEU A 218 16.73 -9.28 18.90
N THR A 219 16.89 -10.60 18.75
CA THR A 219 17.83 -11.16 17.77
C THR A 219 17.22 -11.12 16.37
N VAL A 220 17.36 -9.97 15.68
CA VAL A 220 16.82 -9.79 14.33
C VAL A 220 17.76 -10.39 13.31
N THR A 221 17.37 -11.52 12.71
CA THR A 221 18.16 -12.23 11.69
C THR A 221 18.04 -11.58 10.30
N ALA A 222 16.84 -11.10 9.93
CA ALA A 222 16.63 -10.46 8.63
C ALA A 222 15.49 -9.44 8.68
N ARG A 223 15.58 -8.46 7.75
CA ARG A 223 14.50 -7.51 7.45
C ARG A 223 14.13 -7.62 5.97
N LEU A 224 12.84 -7.82 5.69
CA LEU A 224 12.35 -8.04 4.33
C LEU A 224 11.15 -7.14 4.03
N ASN A 225 10.99 -6.82 2.76
CA ASN A 225 9.83 -6.05 2.27
C ASN A 225 8.72 -6.93 1.66
N ASP A 226 8.97 -8.24 1.55
CA ASP A 226 8.03 -9.21 1.00
C ASP A 226 7.52 -10.20 2.05
N GLN A 227 6.19 -10.32 2.12
CA GLN A 227 5.52 -11.18 3.10
C GLN A 227 5.70 -12.67 2.80
N GLU A 228 5.71 -13.05 1.52
CA GLU A 228 5.89 -14.44 1.11
C GLU A 228 7.30 -14.92 1.39
N SER A 229 8.31 -14.07 1.16
CA SER A 229 9.69 -14.35 1.54
C SER A 229 9.84 -14.59 3.04
N ILE A 230 9.17 -13.80 3.90
CA ILE A 230 9.17 -14.01 5.34
C ILE A 230 8.60 -15.39 5.66
N LYS A 231 7.43 -15.76 5.14
CA LYS A 231 6.81 -17.07 5.38
C LYS A 231 7.72 -18.22 4.96
N ASN A 232 8.34 -18.12 3.79
CA ASN A 232 9.23 -19.16 3.27
C ASN A 232 10.51 -19.30 4.11
N LEU A 233 11.11 -18.20 4.56
CA LEU A 233 12.29 -18.23 5.42
C LEU A 233 11.98 -18.76 6.81
N VAL A 234 10.81 -18.43 7.38
CA VAL A 234 10.33 -19.04 8.63
C VAL A 234 10.13 -20.54 8.44
N ALA A 235 9.44 -20.96 7.37
CA ALA A 235 9.26 -22.39 7.08
C ALA A 235 10.59 -23.14 6.89
N GLY A 236 11.62 -22.44 6.36
CA GLY A 236 12.99 -22.94 6.23
C GLY A 236 13.80 -22.94 7.54
N GLY A 237 13.24 -22.47 8.65
CA GLY A 237 13.87 -22.51 9.97
C GLY A 237 14.85 -21.36 10.26
N LEU A 238 14.83 -20.26 9.50
CA LEU A 238 15.72 -19.12 9.73
C LEU A 238 15.37 -18.34 11.02
N GLY A 239 14.17 -18.50 11.53
CA GLY A 239 13.67 -17.84 12.74
C GLY A 239 12.16 -17.84 12.77
N ILE A 240 11.59 -16.94 13.57
CA ILE A 240 10.14 -16.72 13.71
C ILE A 240 9.76 -15.33 13.20
N SER A 241 8.46 -15.07 13.02
CA SER A 241 7.99 -13.75 12.66
C SER A 241 6.57 -13.51 13.19
N ILE A 242 6.18 -12.23 13.29
CA ILE A 242 4.81 -11.84 13.62
C ILE A 242 4.19 -11.25 12.35
N ILE A 243 3.11 -11.88 11.87
CA ILE A 243 2.42 -11.49 10.64
C ILE A 243 0.90 -11.46 10.83
N SER A 244 0.18 -10.95 9.83
CA SER A 244 -1.28 -11.08 9.75
C SER A 244 -1.69 -12.55 9.76
N GLU A 245 -2.68 -12.90 10.59
CA GLU A 245 -3.27 -14.25 10.61
C GLU A 245 -3.79 -14.64 9.23
N LYS A 246 -4.43 -13.69 8.54
CA LYS A 246 -4.92 -13.87 7.18
C LYS A 246 -3.82 -14.26 6.19
N ALA A 247 -2.62 -13.70 6.37
CA ALA A 247 -1.46 -14.04 5.53
C ALA A 247 -0.86 -15.42 5.88
N ALA A 248 -1.06 -15.90 7.09
CA ALA A 248 -0.54 -17.20 7.53
C ALA A 248 -1.42 -18.39 7.09
N GLU A 249 -2.72 -18.18 6.87
CA GLU A 249 -3.74 -19.24 6.71
C GLU A 249 -3.33 -20.34 5.73
N ASP A 250 -2.92 -20.00 4.51
CA ASP A 250 -2.60 -21.00 3.48
C ASP A 250 -1.36 -21.81 3.82
N ALA A 251 -0.35 -21.18 4.41
CA ALA A 251 0.88 -21.88 4.82
C ALA A 251 0.64 -22.80 6.01
N VAL A 252 -0.26 -22.41 6.91
CA VAL A 252 -0.69 -23.24 8.05
C VAL A 252 -1.53 -24.42 7.57
N LYS A 253 -2.53 -24.19 6.70
CA LYS A 253 -3.34 -25.27 6.10
C LYS A 253 -2.48 -26.27 5.33
N ALA A 254 -1.41 -25.80 4.69
CA ALA A 254 -0.44 -26.65 3.99
C ALA A 254 0.57 -27.34 4.92
N GLY A 255 0.51 -27.15 6.24
CA GLY A 255 1.43 -27.73 7.22
C GLY A 255 2.87 -27.20 7.13
N ARG A 256 3.10 -26.08 6.47
CA ARG A 256 4.44 -25.48 6.33
C ARG A 256 4.82 -24.57 7.50
N LEU A 257 3.83 -24.01 8.18
CA LEU A 257 4.00 -23.14 9.33
C LEU A 257 3.06 -23.56 10.47
N MET A 258 3.42 -23.20 11.68
CA MET A 258 2.53 -23.17 12.84
C MET A 258 2.29 -21.72 13.26
N THR A 259 1.14 -21.47 13.88
CA THR A 259 0.82 -20.18 14.48
C THR A 259 0.64 -20.30 15.98
N PHE A 260 1.03 -19.24 16.68
CA PHE A 260 0.74 -19.04 18.09
C PHE A 260 0.07 -17.69 18.29
N PRO A 261 -0.93 -17.60 19.17
CA PRO A 261 -1.45 -16.31 19.59
C PRO A 261 -0.34 -15.52 20.29
N LEU A 262 -0.36 -14.20 20.09
CA LEU A 262 0.54 -13.34 20.84
C LEU A 262 0.07 -13.21 22.29
N PRO A 263 0.99 -13.22 23.28
CA PRO A 263 0.66 -13.02 24.68
C PRO A 263 -0.17 -11.74 24.95
N ASP A 264 -0.87 -11.74 26.06
CA ASP A 264 -1.75 -10.65 26.53
C ASP A 264 -2.88 -10.31 25.53
N ALA A 265 -3.17 -9.03 25.31
CA ALA A 265 -4.20 -8.59 24.39
C ALA A 265 -3.86 -8.81 22.92
N GLY A 266 -2.66 -9.40 22.61
CA GLY A 266 -2.20 -9.59 21.24
C GLY A 266 -1.91 -8.29 20.51
N ALA A 267 -1.77 -8.37 19.20
CA ALA A 267 -1.64 -7.22 18.31
C ALA A 267 -2.77 -7.26 17.26
N HIS A 268 -3.53 -6.19 17.20
CA HIS A 268 -4.66 -6.05 16.28
C HIS A 268 -4.52 -4.75 15.51
N ARG A 269 -5.01 -4.73 14.29
CA ARG A 269 -5.14 -3.50 13.50
C ARG A 269 -6.43 -3.53 12.69
N GLN A 270 -6.89 -2.36 12.30
CA GLN A 270 -7.97 -2.22 11.34
C GLN A 270 -7.41 -2.07 9.94
N LEU A 271 -8.06 -2.69 8.97
CA LEU A 271 -7.88 -2.38 7.57
C LEU A 271 -9.00 -1.44 7.14
N TYR A 272 -8.66 -0.45 6.33
CA TYR A 272 -9.56 0.64 5.96
C TYR A 272 -9.82 0.67 4.46
N VAL A 273 -11.06 0.95 4.10
CA VAL A 273 -11.41 1.51 2.80
C VAL A 273 -11.11 3.00 2.88
N ALA A 274 -10.26 3.49 1.99
CA ALA A 274 -9.90 4.89 1.85
C ALA A 274 -10.51 5.46 0.56
N CYS A 275 -11.22 6.57 0.67
CA CYS A 275 -11.80 7.28 -0.47
C CYS A 275 -11.49 8.77 -0.35
N ARG A 276 -11.27 9.44 -1.49
CA ARG A 276 -11.08 10.89 -1.50
C ARG A 276 -12.44 11.58 -1.33
N ARG A 277 -12.54 12.50 -0.37
CA ARG A 277 -13.74 13.30 -0.12
C ARG A 277 -14.09 14.15 -1.35
N GLY A 278 -15.36 14.12 -1.73
CA GLY A 278 -15.86 14.92 -2.85
C GLY A 278 -15.35 14.52 -4.25
N ALA A 279 -14.56 13.46 -4.36
CA ALA A 279 -14.16 12.94 -5.67
C ALA A 279 -15.36 12.25 -6.35
N PRO A 280 -15.64 12.55 -7.62
CA PRO A 280 -16.64 11.82 -8.38
C PRO A 280 -16.14 10.39 -8.60
N VAL A 281 -16.94 9.42 -8.21
CA VAL A 281 -16.72 7.98 -8.49
C VAL A 281 -17.92 7.43 -9.25
N SER A 282 -17.68 6.44 -10.11
CA SER A 282 -18.77 5.81 -10.88
C SER A 282 -19.76 5.10 -9.94
N GLY A 283 -21.00 4.94 -10.39
CA GLY A 283 -22.01 4.20 -9.62
C GLY A 283 -21.58 2.77 -9.30
N GLN A 284 -20.82 2.14 -10.19
CA GLN A 284 -20.26 0.80 -9.99
C GLN A 284 -19.17 0.80 -8.90
N THR A 285 -18.29 1.80 -8.89
CA THR A 285 -17.29 1.96 -7.82
C THR A 285 -17.96 2.17 -6.47
N GLN A 286 -19.03 2.97 -6.40
CA GLN A 286 -19.79 3.15 -5.15
C GLN A 286 -20.39 1.84 -4.65
N GLN A 287 -20.97 1.02 -5.55
CA GLN A 287 -21.49 -0.30 -5.21
C GLN A 287 -20.39 -1.24 -4.71
N PHE A 288 -19.20 -1.20 -5.34
CA PHE A 288 -18.06 -1.99 -4.91
C PHE A 288 -17.54 -1.54 -3.54
N ILE A 289 -17.41 -0.24 -3.29
CA ILE A 289 -17.05 0.30 -1.98
C ILE A 289 -18.04 -0.19 -0.91
N HIS A 290 -19.33 -0.10 -1.19
CA HIS A 290 -20.37 -0.60 -0.27
C HIS A 290 -20.26 -2.10 -0.04
N PHE A 291 -19.99 -2.87 -1.08
CA PHE A 291 -19.79 -4.32 -1.00
C PHE A 291 -18.59 -4.67 -0.11
N VAL A 292 -17.44 -4.03 -0.31
CA VAL A 292 -16.23 -4.23 0.51
C VAL A 292 -16.49 -3.92 1.99
N LYS A 293 -17.13 -2.78 2.28
CA LYS A 293 -17.45 -2.35 3.65
C LYS A 293 -18.34 -3.37 4.42
N ASN A 294 -19.09 -4.22 3.72
CA ASN A 294 -20.02 -5.17 4.32
C ASN A 294 -19.63 -6.64 4.11
N PHE A 295 -18.52 -6.92 3.43
CA PHE A 295 -18.15 -8.29 3.03
C PHE A 295 -17.84 -9.22 4.22
N TYR A 296 -17.27 -8.68 5.29
CA TYR A 296 -16.88 -9.41 6.50
C TYR A 296 -17.76 -9.11 7.73
N ARG A 297 -18.93 -8.50 7.52
CA ARG A 297 -19.90 -8.19 8.58
C ARG A 297 -20.90 -9.29 8.83
#